data_27e2d84686a9be31b3e726fbcbac4b57
#
_entry.id   27e2d84686a9be31b3e726fbcbac4b57
#
_cell.length_a   1.000
_cell.length_b   1.000
_cell.length_c   1.000
_cell.angle_alpha   90.00
_cell.angle_beta   90.00
_cell.angle_gamma   90.00
#
_symmetry.space_group_name_H-M   'P 1'
#
loop_
_entity.id
_entity.type
_entity.pdbx_description
1 polymer ?
#
loop_
_entity_poly.entity_id
_entity_poly.type
_entity_poly.pdbx_seq_one_letter_code
_entity_poly.pdbx_strand_id
1 'polypeptide(L)'
;PYTTLFRSKADITGKDIEILDMNDMAPIGAALLAGVGANVFKDVYEAADMVEKKVFKCIKSNHDNDAVYAKRYKVYTELYPKIKELYKVGSNLY
;
A
#
# COMPACT_ATOMS: atom_id res chain seq x y z
N PRO A 1 3.19 -4.86 -18.24
CA PRO A 1 2.18 -3.97 -17.64
C PRO A 1 2.26 -3.90 -16.12
N TYR A 2 2.21 -5.06 -15.42
CA TYR A 2 2.31 -5.04 -13.96
C TYR A 2 3.67 -4.55 -13.45
N THR A 3 4.73 -4.79 -14.20
CA THR A 3 6.07 -4.31 -13.86
C THR A 3 6.11 -2.78 -13.85
N THR A 4 5.45 -2.12 -14.82
CA THR A 4 5.35 -0.67 -14.88
C THR A 4 4.59 -0.13 -13.66
N LEU A 5 3.49 -0.79 -13.26
CA LEU A 5 2.71 -0.41 -12.09
C LEU A 5 3.55 -0.48 -10.81
N PHE A 6 4.27 -1.58 -10.59
CA PHE A 6 5.10 -1.75 -9.41
C PHE A 6 6.30 -0.81 -9.41
N ARG A 7 6.88 -0.51 -10.58
CA ARG A 7 7.94 0.49 -10.68
C ARG A 7 7.44 1.86 -10.26
N SER A 8 6.26 2.27 -10.73
CA SER A 8 5.66 3.53 -10.33
C SER A 8 5.40 3.58 -8.83
N LYS A 9 4.91 2.50 -8.23
CA LYS A 9 4.70 2.42 -6.79
C LYS A 9 6.01 2.54 -6.01
N ALA A 10 7.07 1.87 -6.48
CA ALA A 10 8.39 1.96 -5.85
C ALA A 10 8.92 3.40 -5.89
N ASP A 11 8.81 4.06 -7.04
CA ASP A 11 9.32 5.42 -7.22
C ASP A 11 8.52 6.44 -6.40
N ILE A 12 7.20 6.33 -6.37
CA ILE A 12 6.33 7.24 -5.64
C ILE A 12 6.53 7.11 -4.13
N THR A 13 6.63 5.87 -3.63
CA THR A 13 6.79 5.62 -2.19
C THR A 13 8.23 5.77 -1.72
N GLY A 14 9.20 5.80 -2.62
CA GLY A 14 10.62 5.81 -2.29
C GLY A 14 11.10 4.52 -1.66
N LYS A 15 10.36 3.42 -1.84
CA LYS A 15 10.67 2.12 -1.25
C LYS A 15 10.79 1.06 -2.31
N ASP A 16 11.73 0.13 -2.11
CA ASP A 16 11.84 -1.04 -2.98
C ASP A 16 10.62 -1.93 -2.80
N ILE A 17 10.18 -2.56 -3.88
CA ILE A 17 9.04 -3.46 -3.87
C ILE A 17 9.50 -4.87 -4.19
N GLU A 18 9.17 -5.79 -3.30
CA GLU A 18 9.39 -7.22 -3.50
C GLU A 18 8.11 -7.86 -4.01
N ILE A 19 8.19 -8.54 -5.14
CA ILE A 19 7.08 -9.30 -5.70
C ILE A 19 7.25 -10.74 -5.23
N LEU A 20 6.27 -11.23 -4.48
CA LEU A 20 6.29 -12.58 -3.94
C LEU A 20 5.72 -13.58 -4.95
N ASP A 21 6.24 -14.80 -4.91
CA ASP A 21 5.75 -15.90 -5.74
C ASP A 21 4.48 -16.48 -5.09
N MET A 22 3.41 -15.68 -5.09
CA MET A 22 2.10 -16.04 -4.54
C MET A 22 1.03 -15.39 -5.41
N ASN A 23 0.01 -16.16 -5.75
CA ASN A 23 -1.02 -15.71 -6.68
C ASN A 23 -1.94 -14.64 -6.11
N ASP A 24 -2.29 -14.74 -4.82
CA ASP A 24 -3.22 -13.80 -4.19
C ASP A 24 -2.84 -13.60 -2.73
N MET A 25 -2.44 -12.38 -2.40
CA MET A 25 -2.01 -12.03 -1.04
C MET A 25 -3.13 -11.50 -0.17
N ALA A 26 -4.24 -11.05 -0.74
CA ALA A 26 -5.31 -10.43 0.02
C ALA A 26 -5.98 -11.39 1.01
N PRO A 27 -6.36 -12.64 0.64
CA PRO A 27 -6.89 -13.60 1.61
C PRO A 27 -5.89 -13.95 2.70
N ILE A 28 -4.60 -14.04 2.36
CA ILE A 28 -3.54 -14.34 3.33
C ILE A 28 -3.44 -13.20 4.35
N GLY A 29 -3.42 -11.94 3.87
CA GLY A 29 -3.40 -10.78 4.75
C GLY A 29 -4.61 -10.74 5.69
N ALA A 30 -5.79 -11.03 5.17
CA ALA A 30 -7.02 -11.08 5.97
C ALA A 30 -6.94 -12.18 7.04
N ALA A 31 -6.42 -13.35 6.70
CA ALA A 31 -6.23 -14.45 7.64
C ALA A 31 -5.25 -14.10 8.75
N LEU A 32 -4.15 -13.42 8.41
CA LEU A 32 -3.17 -12.98 9.40
C LEU A 32 -3.76 -11.95 10.36
N LEU A 33 -4.52 -11.00 9.86
CA LEU A 33 -5.21 -10.00 10.70
C LEU A 33 -6.23 -10.66 11.62
N ALA A 34 -6.98 -11.65 11.13
CA ALA A 34 -7.90 -12.42 11.94
C ALA A 34 -7.17 -13.17 13.05
N GLY A 35 -5.99 -13.72 12.75
CA GLY A 35 -5.15 -14.38 13.74
C GLY A 35 -4.69 -13.44 14.85
N VAL A 36 -4.35 -12.22 14.51
CA VAL A 36 -4.00 -11.18 15.48
C VAL A 36 -5.24 -10.84 16.36
N GLY A 37 -6.39 -10.66 15.73
CA GLY A 37 -7.63 -10.37 16.44
C GLY A 37 -8.08 -11.48 17.39
N ALA A 38 -7.80 -12.74 17.02
CA ALA A 38 -8.12 -13.92 17.85
C ALA A 38 -7.03 -14.26 18.87
N ASN A 39 -5.99 -13.46 18.98
CA ASN A 39 -4.84 -13.67 19.87
C ASN A 39 -4.01 -14.93 19.54
N VAL A 40 -4.08 -15.41 18.31
CA VAL A 40 -3.18 -16.48 17.82
C VAL A 40 -1.78 -15.91 17.63
N PHE A 41 -1.69 -14.69 17.13
CA PHE A 41 -0.44 -13.94 16.99
C PHE A 41 -0.47 -12.73 17.93
N LYS A 42 0.69 -12.40 18.47
CA LYS A 42 0.88 -11.27 19.37
C LYS A 42 0.58 -9.93 18.68
N ASP A 43 1.09 -9.77 17.46
CA ASP A 43 0.94 -8.56 16.67
C ASP A 43 1.07 -8.87 15.18
N VAL A 44 0.91 -7.84 14.34
CA VAL A 44 0.97 -8.00 12.89
C VAL A 44 2.36 -8.40 12.40
N TYR A 45 3.41 -8.04 13.12
CA TYR A 45 4.78 -8.38 12.74
C TYR A 45 5.04 -9.86 12.93
N GLU A 46 4.63 -10.42 14.05
CA GLU A 46 4.72 -11.86 14.29
C GLU A 46 3.91 -12.63 13.24
N ALA A 47 2.69 -12.18 12.96
CA ALA A 47 1.85 -12.80 11.94
C ALA A 47 2.52 -12.78 10.56
N ALA A 48 3.12 -11.65 10.18
CA ALA A 48 3.79 -11.53 8.90
C ALA A 48 5.01 -12.44 8.80
N ASP A 49 5.74 -12.64 9.89
CA ASP A 49 6.91 -13.52 9.92
C ASP A 49 6.57 -15.00 9.76
N MET A 50 5.32 -15.38 10.05
CA MET A 50 4.86 -16.77 9.87
C MET A 50 4.67 -17.15 8.41
N VAL A 51 4.57 -16.19 7.51
CA VAL A 51 4.41 -16.46 6.07
C VAL A 51 5.75 -16.67 5.43
N GLU A 52 5.91 -17.80 4.74
CA GLU A 52 7.08 -18.06 3.93
C GLU A 52 7.08 -17.10 2.73
N LYS A 53 8.07 -16.22 2.67
CA LYS A 53 8.19 -15.22 1.62
C LYS A 53 9.19 -15.65 0.58
N LYS A 54 8.69 -16.11 -0.55
CA LYS A 54 9.52 -16.45 -1.69
C LYS A 54 9.50 -15.28 -2.66
N VAL A 55 10.58 -14.51 -2.69
CA VAL A 55 10.70 -13.34 -3.55
C VAL A 55 10.95 -13.76 -4.99
N PHE A 56 10.01 -13.41 -5.87
CA PHE A 56 10.13 -13.65 -7.30
C PHE A 56 10.97 -12.58 -7.98
N LYS A 57 10.77 -11.32 -7.62
CA LYS A 57 11.46 -10.18 -8.20
C LYS A 57 11.47 -9.01 -7.21
N CYS A 58 12.58 -8.28 -7.18
CA CYS A 58 12.68 -7.02 -6.43
C CYS A 58 12.79 -5.86 -7.40
N ILE A 59 11.93 -4.85 -7.24
CA ILE A 59 11.96 -3.63 -8.04
C ILE A 59 12.49 -2.52 -7.15
N LYS A 60 13.66 -1.99 -7.52
CA LYS A 60 14.30 -0.90 -6.78
C LYS A 60 13.62 0.42 -7.08
N SER A 61 13.48 1.24 -6.05
CA SER A 61 13.00 2.61 -6.20
C SER A 61 14.07 3.45 -6.92
N ASN A 62 13.61 4.29 -7.87
CA ASN A 62 14.46 5.31 -8.48
C ASN A 62 14.22 6.63 -7.73
N HIS A 63 15.24 7.09 -7.01
CA HIS A 63 15.13 8.26 -6.13
C HIS A 63 15.32 9.60 -6.86
N ASP A 64 15.54 9.60 -8.18
CA ASP A 64 15.77 10.82 -8.95
C ASP A 64 14.59 11.80 -8.89
N ASN A 65 13.38 11.30 -8.70
CA ASN A 65 12.15 12.09 -8.67
C ASN A 65 11.53 12.22 -7.28
N ASP A 66 12.25 11.87 -6.22
CA ASP A 66 11.71 11.89 -4.86
C ASP A 66 11.16 13.26 -4.46
N ALA A 67 11.86 14.33 -4.81
CA ALA A 67 11.43 15.70 -4.49
C ALA A 67 10.11 16.06 -5.19
N VAL A 68 9.95 15.63 -6.44
CA VAL A 68 8.72 15.86 -7.22
C VAL A 68 7.56 15.12 -6.60
N TYR A 69 7.74 13.85 -6.25
CA TYR A 69 6.69 13.04 -5.64
C TYR A 69 6.33 13.52 -4.24
N ALA A 70 7.30 14.00 -3.47
CA ALA A 70 7.04 14.58 -2.16
C ALA A 70 6.12 15.80 -2.25
N LYS A 71 6.37 16.68 -3.22
CA LYS A 71 5.51 17.86 -3.46
C LYS A 71 4.11 17.45 -3.88
N ARG A 72 3.99 16.47 -4.79
CA ARG A 72 2.69 15.97 -5.26
C ARG A 72 1.92 15.28 -4.15
N TYR A 73 2.60 14.51 -3.31
CA TYR A 73 1.97 13.85 -2.18
C TYR A 73 1.40 14.86 -1.19
N LYS A 74 2.11 15.95 -0.95
CA LYS A 74 1.62 17.03 -0.08
C LYS A 74 0.31 17.61 -0.60
N VAL A 75 0.19 17.85 -1.91
CA VAL A 75 -1.06 18.29 -2.54
C VAL A 75 -2.14 17.22 -2.41
N TYR A 76 -1.79 15.98 -2.66
CA TYR A 76 -2.72 14.84 -2.57
C TYR A 76 -3.33 14.71 -1.17
N THR A 77 -2.54 14.88 -0.11
CA THR A 77 -3.05 14.78 1.26
C THR A 77 -4.04 15.88 1.62
N GLU A 78 -3.99 17.02 0.93
CA GLU A 78 -4.91 18.13 1.13
C GLU A 78 -6.21 18.00 0.35
N LEU A 79 -6.27 17.10 -0.63
CA LEU A 79 -7.39 17.00 -1.55
C LEU A 79 -8.69 16.65 -0.86
N TYR A 80 -8.73 15.54 -0.14
CA TYR A 80 -9.95 15.08 0.51
C TYR A 80 -10.48 16.05 1.57
N PRO A 81 -9.66 16.58 2.49
CA PRO A 81 -10.15 17.57 3.44
C PRO A 81 -10.81 18.79 2.79
N LYS A 82 -10.29 19.25 1.65
CA LYS A 82 -10.83 20.44 0.96
C LYS A 82 -12.13 20.16 0.19
N ILE A 83 -12.29 18.94 -0.32
CA ILE A 83 -13.50 18.60 -1.11
C ILE A 83 -14.57 17.86 -0.30
N LYS A 84 -14.28 17.53 0.95
CA LYS A 84 -15.18 16.78 1.84
C LYS A 84 -16.56 17.42 1.94
N GLU A 85 -16.63 18.74 2.09
CA GLU A 85 -17.89 19.46 2.20
C GLU A 85 -18.71 19.38 0.90
N LEU A 86 -18.02 19.39 -0.24
CA LEU A 86 -18.70 19.22 -1.54
C LEU A 86 -19.34 17.84 -1.67
N TYR A 87 -18.69 16.80 -1.16
CA TYR A 87 -19.27 15.46 -1.14
C TYR A 87 -20.54 15.42 -0.29
N LYS A 88 -20.56 16.10 0.84
CA LYS A 88 -21.75 16.19 1.69
C LYS A 88 -22.89 16.89 0.97
N VAL A 89 -22.62 18.03 0.31
CA VAL A 89 -23.61 18.77 -0.46
C VAL A 89 -24.15 17.90 -1.59
N GLY A 90 -23.28 17.25 -2.35
CA GLY A 90 -23.70 16.33 -3.43
C GLY A 90 -24.56 15.19 -2.93
N SER A 91 -24.19 14.59 -1.80
CA SER A 91 -24.94 13.50 -1.17
C SER A 91 -26.35 13.93 -0.76
N ASN A 92 -26.52 15.17 -0.28
CA ASN A 92 -27.81 15.70 0.15
C ASN A 92 -28.74 16.09 -1.02
N LEU A 93 -28.20 16.15 -2.26
CA LEU A 93 -29.00 16.43 -3.45
C LEU A 93 -29.77 15.22 -3.95
N TYR A 94 -29.40 14.05 -3.54
CA TYR A 94 -29.99 12.76 -3.95
C TYR A 94 -30.60 12.05 -2.74
#